data_d7958fc7baa1247b0372081b0f8c68ef
#
_entry.id   d7958fc7baa1247b0372081b0f8c68ef
#
_cell.length_a   1.000
_cell.length_b   1.000
_cell.length_c   1.000
_cell.angle_alpha   90.00
_cell.angle_beta   90.00
_cell.angle_gamma   90.00
#
_symmetry.space_group_name_H-M   'P 1'
#
loop_
_entity.id
_entity.type
_entity.pdbx_description
1 polymer ?
#
loop_
_entity_poly.entity_id
_entity_poly.type
_entity_poly.pdbx_seq_one_letter_code
_entity_poly.pdbx_strand_id
1 'polypeptide(L)'
;LLPKLSSCVGFICCSVLVLQFSLGAEDKLVIMSPHWEGIEREFDRNFKAWYKSKTGHDVQLDWIDQGGSSADFRFIEAEFKRVPEGIGIDLFFGGGTDNYIKLAEMGLLRSFKLPEEELNRIPKEIYGIPVYDSQYRWYGAALSSFGIMHNEFLRQRLKLPEVKTWQDLTQPGLLGKIGAADPRESGSAHMIYEIILQGYGWQKGFALITQLGANVRSFSAGSNAIPKDVVKGQVIYGMAIDFYAYAQIAVAGKEKIKFVIPPDAAVVSPDSIAILVGAENLEVAKEFVAFTLSDAAQKLWVLPNGDPEGPKWPGGLNRASVIPALYDKLGERCVVPNPFTRNLTPIQYDAEKGGIRWDIVSDLIGTLVIENHKNLVRAWKAINKTEDLQKRAAAIQILGEVPITEDEAMRLSETEWKKSDFRNRKLKEWGQFSREKFRRAQKTVK
;
A
#
# COMPACT_ATOMS: atom_id res chain seq x y z
N LEU A 1 -75.29 -72.94 9.75
CA LEU A 1 -75.28 -71.74 8.88
C LEU A 1 -74.76 -70.58 9.65
N LEU A 2 -73.47 -70.21 9.45
CA LEU A 2 -72.77 -69.09 10.06
C LEU A 2 -72.49 -68.01 8.99
N PRO A 3 -72.71 -66.71 9.23
CA PRO A 3 -72.34 -65.69 8.29
C PRO A 3 -70.88 -65.21 8.58
N LYS A 4 -70.18 -64.98 7.46
CA LYS A 4 -68.80 -64.44 7.44
C LYS A 4 -68.78 -62.99 7.84
N LEU A 5 -67.98 -62.63 8.85
CA LEU A 5 -67.57 -61.26 9.11
C LEU A 5 -66.44 -60.87 8.16
N SER A 6 -66.62 -59.77 7.43
CA SER A 6 -65.64 -59.14 6.59
C SER A 6 -64.93 -58.06 7.40
N SER A 7 -63.62 -58.19 7.56
CA SER A 7 -62.78 -57.27 8.32
C SER A 7 -62.17 -56.24 7.34
N CYS A 8 -62.58 -54.94 7.39
CA CYS A 8 -61.95 -53.84 6.71
C CYS A 8 -60.78 -53.34 7.52
N VAL A 9 -59.58 -53.61 7.02
CA VAL A 9 -58.37 -52.98 7.56
C VAL A 9 -58.09 -51.63 6.81
N GLY A 10 -58.36 -50.53 7.46
CA GLY A 10 -58.04 -49.23 6.91
C GLY A 10 -56.53 -48.94 7.07
N PHE A 11 -55.82 -48.79 5.97
CA PHE A 11 -54.43 -48.29 5.94
C PHE A 11 -54.45 -46.78 6.14
N ILE A 12 -54.00 -46.29 7.28
CA ILE A 12 -53.68 -44.87 7.52
C ILE A 12 -52.26 -44.65 6.98
N CYS A 13 -52.17 -44.01 5.80
CA CYS A 13 -50.90 -43.58 5.23
C CYS A 13 -50.46 -42.27 5.93
N CYS A 14 -49.61 -42.35 6.95
CA CYS A 14 -48.94 -41.21 7.52
C CYS A 14 -47.83 -40.73 6.56
N SER A 15 -48.13 -39.68 5.77
CA SER A 15 -47.11 -38.98 4.98
C SER A 15 -46.20 -38.20 5.95
N VAL A 16 -45.04 -38.73 6.28
CA VAL A 16 -43.97 -38.03 6.97
C VAL A 16 -43.32 -37.09 5.95
N LEU A 17 -43.63 -35.80 6.07
CA LEU A 17 -42.95 -34.76 5.33
C LEU A 17 -41.54 -34.63 5.94
N VAL A 18 -40.55 -35.30 5.34
CA VAL A 18 -39.13 -35.11 5.66
C VAL A 18 -38.74 -33.76 5.06
N LEU A 19 -38.74 -32.71 5.88
CA LEU A 19 -38.02 -31.49 5.55
C LEU A 19 -36.53 -31.85 5.48
N GLN A 20 -36.04 -32.07 4.27
CA GLN A 20 -34.60 -32.07 4.02
C GLN A 20 -34.10 -30.64 4.23
N PHE A 21 -33.59 -30.33 5.44
CA PHE A 21 -32.66 -29.25 5.59
C PHE A 21 -31.42 -29.61 4.80
N SER A 22 -31.35 -29.09 3.56
CA SER A 22 -30.09 -29.02 2.83
C SER A 22 -29.18 -28.15 3.71
N LEU A 23 -28.25 -28.74 4.45
CA LEU A 23 -27.07 -28.02 4.91
C LEU A 23 -26.36 -27.58 3.63
N GLY A 24 -26.69 -26.36 3.15
CA GLY A 24 -25.97 -25.76 2.04
C GLY A 24 -24.49 -25.73 2.43
N ALA A 25 -23.64 -26.15 1.51
CA ALA A 25 -22.20 -25.93 1.69
C ALA A 25 -21.99 -24.44 1.96
N GLU A 26 -21.19 -24.14 2.97
CA GLU A 26 -20.82 -22.78 3.31
C GLU A 26 -20.11 -22.17 2.09
N ASP A 27 -20.54 -20.98 1.66
CA ASP A 27 -19.90 -20.29 0.56
C ASP A 27 -18.47 -19.92 0.96
N LYS A 28 -17.56 -19.85 -0.01
CA LYS A 28 -16.13 -19.61 0.26
C LYS A 28 -15.61 -18.44 -0.56
N LEU A 29 -14.58 -17.76 -0.05
CA LEU A 29 -13.85 -16.71 -0.75
C LEU A 29 -12.38 -16.75 -0.35
N VAL A 30 -11.48 -16.79 -1.32
CA VAL A 30 -10.02 -16.79 -1.12
C VAL A 30 -9.46 -15.42 -1.53
N ILE A 31 -8.85 -14.72 -0.59
CA ILE A 31 -8.40 -13.34 -0.74
C ILE A 31 -6.89 -13.26 -0.53
N MET A 32 -6.15 -12.86 -1.56
CA MET A 32 -4.77 -12.42 -1.41
C MET A 32 -4.75 -10.97 -0.91
N SER A 33 -4.05 -10.69 0.20
CA SER A 33 -4.08 -9.36 0.80
C SER A 33 -2.83 -9.06 1.64
N PRO A 34 -2.15 -7.93 1.41
CA PRO A 34 -1.05 -7.45 2.25
C PRO A 34 -1.55 -6.70 3.49
N HIS A 35 -2.83 -6.73 3.76
CA HIS A 35 -3.43 -6.01 4.86
C HIS A 35 -3.04 -6.65 6.20
N TRP A 36 -2.88 -5.80 7.21
CA TRP A 36 -2.65 -6.27 8.56
C TRP A 36 -3.95 -6.79 9.20
N GLU A 37 -3.79 -7.67 10.19
CA GLU A 37 -4.83 -8.44 10.87
C GLU A 37 -6.09 -7.62 11.25
N GLY A 38 -5.93 -6.34 11.63
CA GLY A 38 -7.09 -5.49 11.99
C GLY A 38 -8.03 -5.22 10.83
N ILE A 39 -7.51 -5.02 9.62
CA ILE A 39 -8.32 -4.84 8.41
C ILE A 39 -9.00 -6.16 8.05
N GLU A 40 -8.23 -7.25 8.02
CA GLU A 40 -8.78 -8.57 7.70
C GLU A 40 -9.94 -8.94 8.63
N ARG A 41 -9.75 -8.83 9.93
CA ARG A 41 -10.80 -9.15 10.92
C ARG A 41 -12.03 -8.27 10.82
N GLU A 42 -11.85 -6.96 10.55
CA GLU A 42 -12.99 -6.06 10.39
C GLU A 42 -13.78 -6.36 9.12
N PHE A 43 -13.08 -6.60 8.01
CA PHE A 43 -13.73 -6.95 6.73
C PHE A 43 -14.35 -8.34 6.79
N ASP A 44 -13.68 -9.33 7.36
CA ASP A 44 -14.22 -10.67 7.58
C ASP A 44 -15.56 -10.62 8.34
N ARG A 45 -15.54 -10.00 9.53
CA ARG A 45 -16.73 -9.93 10.37
C ARG A 45 -17.90 -9.20 9.72
N ASN A 46 -17.62 -8.03 9.12
CA ASN A 46 -18.67 -7.19 8.58
C ASN A 46 -19.19 -7.74 7.24
N PHE A 47 -18.34 -8.34 6.41
CA PHE A 47 -18.77 -8.99 5.19
C PHE A 47 -19.63 -10.22 5.47
N LYS A 48 -19.24 -11.08 6.41
CA LYS A 48 -20.06 -12.24 6.82
C LYS A 48 -21.47 -11.83 7.24
N ALA A 49 -21.60 -10.80 8.06
CA ALA A 49 -22.88 -10.27 8.47
C ALA A 49 -23.69 -9.69 7.32
N TRP A 50 -23.03 -8.89 6.45
CA TRP A 50 -23.63 -8.28 5.28
C TRP A 50 -24.08 -9.35 4.24
N TYR A 51 -23.22 -10.32 3.95
CA TYR A 51 -23.48 -11.42 3.01
C TYR A 51 -24.66 -12.27 3.47
N LYS A 52 -24.67 -12.67 4.74
CA LYS A 52 -25.77 -13.43 5.32
C LYS A 52 -27.09 -12.66 5.30
N SER A 53 -27.08 -11.36 5.56
CA SER A 53 -28.29 -10.53 5.49
C SER A 53 -28.85 -10.41 4.07
N LYS A 54 -28.00 -10.46 3.06
CA LYS A 54 -28.36 -10.31 1.65
C LYS A 54 -28.75 -11.63 0.99
N THR A 55 -28.04 -12.70 1.28
CA THR A 55 -28.16 -14.00 0.61
C THR A 55 -28.85 -15.08 1.45
N GLY A 56 -28.85 -14.92 2.76
CA GLY A 56 -29.26 -15.95 3.72
C GLY A 56 -28.18 -17.02 4.01
N HIS A 57 -27.06 -17.00 3.29
CA HIS A 57 -25.98 -17.99 3.40
C HIS A 57 -24.86 -17.49 4.31
N ASP A 58 -24.18 -18.44 4.94
CA ASP A 58 -22.91 -18.20 5.62
C ASP A 58 -21.76 -18.26 4.60
N VAL A 59 -20.64 -17.58 4.88
CA VAL A 59 -19.46 -17.56 4.02
C VAL A 59 -18.18 -17.65 4.85
N GLN A 60 -17.22 -18.46 4.38
CA GLN A 60 -15.87 -18.54 4.91
C GLN A 60 -14.93 -17.67 4.05
N LEU A 61 -14.07 -16.86 4.71
CA LEU A 61 -13.04 -16.10 4.04
C LEU A 61 -11.67 -16.65 4.42
N ASP A 62 -10.86 -16.99 3.42
CA ASP A 62 -9.48 -17.44 3.58
C ASP A 62 -8.55 -16.31 3.13
N TRP A 63 -7.76 -15.77 4.06
CA TRP A 63 -6.83 -14.68 3.81
C TRP A 63 -5.41 -15.21 3.60
N ILE A 64 -4.73 -14.72 2.56
CA ILE A 64 -3.37 -15.14 2.17
C ILE A 64 -2.51 -13.87 2.01
N ASP A 65 -1.32 -13.86 2.61
CA ASP A 65 -0.29 -12.81 2.46
C ASP A 65 1.08 -13.46 2.20
N GLN A 66 1.82 -12.93 1.23
CA GLN A 66 3.18 -13.37 0.89
C GLN A 66 4.26 -12.46 1.51
N GLY A 67 3.87 -11.55 2.40
CA GLY A 67 4.77 -10.62 3.10
C GLY A 67 4.73 -9.20 2.55
N GLY A 68 3.60 -8.81 1.94
CA GLY A 68 3.31 -7.45 1.49
C GLY A 68 3.03 -7.33 0.00
N SER A 69 2.46 -6.18 -0.42
CA SER A 69 1.90 -5.96 -1.75
C SER A 69 2.84 -6.29 -2.93
N SER A 70 4.14 -6.06 -2.78
CA SER A 70 5.12 -6.41 -3.82
C SER A 70 5.37 -7.92 -3.89
N ALA A 71 5.32 -8.62 -2.76
CA ALA A 71 5.47 -10.08 -2.71
C ALA A 71 4.22 -10.77 -3.26
N ASP A 72 3.02 -10.29 -2.87
CA ASP A 72 1.74 -10.77 -3.38
C ASP A 72 1.63 -10.62 -4.90
N PHE A 73 1.99 -9.44 -5.43
CA PHE A 73 2.02 -9.20 -6.87
C PHE A 73 2.94 -10.19 -7.60
N ARG A 74 4.18 -10.38 -7.12
CA ARG A 74 5.13 -11.33 -7.72
C ARG A 74 4.62 -12.77 -7.67
N PHE A 75 3.96 -13.14 -6.57
CA PHE A 75 3.35 -14.47 -6.42
C PHE A 75 2.24 -14.67 -7.46
N ILE A 76 1.30 -13.73 -7.58
CA ILE A 76 0.21 -13.77 -8.56
C ILE A 76 0.79 -13.90 -9.98
N GLU A 77 1.76 -13.06 -10.35
CA GLU A 77 2.41 -13.11 -11.66
C GLU A 77 3.07 -14.47 -11.92
N ALA A 78 3.78 -15.02 -10.94
CA ALA A 78 4.47 -16.30 -11.09
C ALA A 78 3.50 -17.48 -11.21
N GLU A 79 2.44 -17.51 -10.40
CA GLU A 79 1.44 -18.58 -10.44
C GLU A 79 0.63 -18.58 -11.73
N PHE A 80 0.24 -17.41 -12.25
CA PHE A 80 -0.46 -17.32 -13.54
C PHE A 80 0.41 -17.76 -14.73
N LYS A 81 1.74 -17.61 -14.65
CA LYS A 81 2.65 -18.20 -15.66
C LYS A 81 2.62 -19.73 -15.63
N ARG A 82 2.35 -20.33 -14.47
CA ARG A 82 2.27 -21.78 -14.27
C ARG A 82 0.89 -22.32 -14.59
N VAL A 83 -0.18 -21.60 -14.19
CA VAL A 83 -1.59 -22.01 -14.33
C VAL A 83 -2.41 -20.81 -14.85
N PRO A 84 -2.42 -20.56 -16.19
CA PRO A 84 -3.06 -19.39 -16.77
C PRO A 84 -4.58 -19.30 -16.56
N GLU A 85 -5.24 -20.42 -16.33
CA GLU A 85 -6.70 -20.50 -16.20
C GLU A 85 -7.20 -19.98 -14.85
N GLY A 86 -6.36 -20.01 -13.81
CA GLY A 86 -6.70 -19.59 -12.45
C GLY A 86 -5.77 -20.17 -11.40
N ILE A 87 -5.57 -19.47 -10.34
CA ILE A 87 -4.57 -19.80 -9.30
C ILE A 87 -5.20 -20.18 -7.95
N GLY A 88 -6.52 -20.44 -7.92
CA GLY A 88 -7.25 -20.77 -6.69
C GLY A 88 -7.41 -19.59 -5.72
N ILE A 89 -7.18 -18.35 -6.18
CA ILE A 89 -7.39 -17.12 -5.45
C ILE A 89 -8.45 -16.32 -6.19
N ASP A 90 -9.47 -15.85 -5.48
CA ASP A 90 -10.59 -15.15 -6.07
C ASP A 90 -10.35 -13.66 -6.20
N LEU A 91 -9.75 -13.05 -5.17
CA LEU A 91 -9.53 -11.61 -5.05
C LEU A 91 -8.08 -11.26 -4.73
N PHE A 92 -7.63 -10.14 -5.28
CA PHE A 92 -6.50 -9.39 -4.76
C PHE A 92 -7.04 -8.11 -4.12
N PHE A 93 -6.75 -7.91 -2.82
CA PHE A 93 -7.29 -6.79 -2.04
C PHE A 93 -6.20 -6.11 -1.23
N GLY A 94 -5.84 -4.90 -1.64
CA GLY A 94 -4.82 -4.07 -0.99
C GLY A 94 -3.60 -3.83 -1.86
N GLY A 95 -2.89 -2.75 -1.53
CA GLY A 95 -1.76 -2.27 -2.30
C GLY A 95 -2.12 -1.22 -3.35
N GLY A 96 -1.09 -0.51 -3.80
CA GLY A 96 -1.22 0.64 -4.70
C GLY A 96 -1.70 0.28 -6.10
N THR A 97 -2.24 1.26 -6.78
CA THR A 97 -2.84 1.18 -8.13
C THR A 97 -1.90 0.63 -9.20
N ASP A 98 -0.59 0.91 -9.10
CA ASP A 98 0.41 0.52 -10.11
C ASP A 98 0.44 -1.00 -10.35
N ASN A 99 0.30 -1.81 -9.30
CA ASN A 99 0.24 -3.27 -9.41
C ASN A 99 -1.03 -3.74 -10.14
N TYR A 100 -2.16 -3.07 -9.89
CA TYR A 100 -3.44 -3.40 -10.51
C TYR A 100 -3.47 -3.01 -11.99
N ILE A 101 -2.89 -1.88 -12.37
CA ILE A 101 -2.70 -1.49 -13.77
C ILE A 101 -1.91 -2.57 -14.50
N LYS A 102 -0.77 -3.00 -13.92
CA LYS A 102 0.06 -4.07 -14.49
C LYS A 102 -0.70 -5.40 -14.66
N LEU A 103 -1.41 -5.85 -13.61
CA LEU A 103 -2.19 -7.08 -13.70
C LEU A 103 -3.31 -6.98 -14.74
N ALA A 104 -3.93 -5.81 -14.88
CA ALA A 104 -4.95 -5.55 -15.90
C ALA A 104 -4.37 -5.60 -17.32
N GLU A 105 -3.19 -5.02 -17.57
CA GLU A 105 -2.47 -5.08 -18.85
C GLU A 105 -2.05 -6.51 -19.20
N MET A 106 -1.67 -7.31 -18.21
CA MET A 106 -1.37 -8.73 -18.39
C MET A 106 -2.62 -9.60 -18.63
N GLY A 107 -3.83 -9.02 -18.53
CA GLY A 107 -5.09 -9.75 -18.70
C GLY A 107 -5.45 -10.67 -17.52
N LEU A 108 -4.89 -10.43 -16.34
CA LEU A 108 -5.05 -11.28 -15.15
C LEU A 108 -6.22 -10.86 -14.24
N LEU A 109 -6.87 -9.74 -14.56
CA LEU A 109 -8.01 -9.21 -13.81
C LEU A 109 -9.31 -9.36 -14.58
N ARG A 110 -10.36 -9.75 -13.87
CA ARG A 110 -11.71 -9.89 -14.41
C ARG A 110 -12.48 -8.59 -14.31
N SER A 111 -13.16 -8.20 -15.38
CA SER A 111 -14.08 -7.06 -15.36
C SER A 111 -15.35 -7.36 -14.55
N PHE A 112 -15.73 -6.45 -13.68
CA PHE A 112 -16.99 -6.46 -12.94
C PHE A 112 -17.50 -5.04 -12.78
N LYS A 113 -18.51 -4.64 -13.55
CA LYS A 113 -19.09 -3.30 -13.45
C LYS A 113 -20.09 -3.25 -12.30
N LEU A 114 -19.87 -2.35 -11.34
CA LEU A 114 -20.83 -2.05 -10.28
C LEU A 114 -22.12 -1.44 -10.85
N PRO A 115 -23.26 -1.53 -10.14
CA PRO A 115 -24.46 -0.77 -10.47
C PRO A 115 -24.14 0.73 -10.60
N GLU A 116 -24.79 1.41 -11.54
CA GLU A 116 -24.51 2.85 -11.82
C GLU A 116 -24.67 3.72 -10.57
N GLU A 117 -25.62 3.41 -9.71
CA GLU A 117 -25.84 4.16 -8.46
C GLU A 117 -24.62 4.10 -7.54
N GLU A 118 -24.02 2.92 -7.41
CA GLU A 118 -22.80 2.69 -6.60
C GLU A 118 -21.59 3.36 -7.27
N LEU A 119 -21.46 3.19 -8.58
CA LEU A 119 -20.33 3.71 -9.35
C LEU A 119 -20.28 5.24 -9.33
N ASN A 120 -21.44 5.92 -9.41
CA ASN A 120 -21.52 7.37 -9.40
C ASN A 120 -21.13 8.02 -8.06
N ARG A 121 -20.99 7.24 -7.00
CA ARG A 121 -20.52 7.70 -5.69
C ARG A 121 -19.00 7.81 -5.60
N ILE A 122 -18.29 7.16 -6.51
CA ILE A 122 -16.85 7.07 -6.54
C ILE A 122 -16.33 8.01 -7.63
N PRO A 123 -15.42 8.95 -7.34
CA PRO A 123 -14.83 9.79 -8.37
C PRO A 123 -13.99 8.94 -9.33
N LYS A 124 -13.96 9.32 -10.61
CA LYS A 124 -13.13 8.62 -11.60
C LYS A 124 -11.63 8.72 -11.28
N GLU A 125 -11.24 9.85 -10.71
CA GLU A 125 -9.84 10.14 -10.37
C GLU A 125 -9.76 11.00 -9.10
N ILE A 126 -8.62 10.96 -8.45
CA ILE A 126 -8.23 11.87 -7.39
C ILE A 126 -6.83 12.41 -7.70
N TYR A 127 -6.72 13.73 -7.87
CA TYR A 127 -5.47 14.41 -8.23
C TYR A 127 -4.77 13.79 -9.46
N GLY A 128 -5.55 13.40 -10.48
CA GLY A 128 -5.05 12.80 -11.71
C GLY A 128 -4.74 11.30 -11.63
N ILE A 129 -4.92 10.66 -10.48
CA ILE A 129 -4.78 9.21 -10.32
C ILE A 129 -6.15 8.55 -10.44
N PRO A 130 -6.33 7.56 -11.33
CA PRO A 130 -7.58 6.82 -11.44
C PRO A 130 -7.96 6.16 -10.13
N VAL A 131 -9.24 6.27 -9.73
CA VAL A 131 -9.78 5.57 -8.55
C VAL A 131 -10.35 4.22 -8.95
N TYR A 132 -10.65 4.01 -10.21
CA TYR A 132 -11.01 2.70 -10.76
C TYR A 132 -10.65 2.60 -12.24
N ASP A 133 -10.52 1.38 -12.73
CA ASP A 133 -10.21 1.10 -14.14
C ASP A 133 -11.37 1.44 -15.07
N SER A 134 -11.08 2.01 -16.25
CA SER A 134 -12.10 2.36 -17.25
C SER A 134 -12.87 1.16 -17.80
N GLN A 135 -12.29 -0.05 -17.70
CA GLN A 135 -12.93 -1.32 -18.05
C GLN A 135 -13.45 -2.08 -16.83
N TYR A 136 -13.46 -1.45 -15.65
CA TYR A 136 -13.98 -2.01 -14.39
C TYR A 136 -13.26 -3.28 -13.93
N ARG A 137 -11.96 -3.41 -14.17
CA ARG A 137 -11.16 -4.56 -13.77
C ARG A 137 -10.62 -4.44 -12.34
N TRP A 138 -10.53 -3.23 -11.80
CA TRP A 138 -10.16 -2.95 -10.42
C TRP A 138 -10.81 -1.66 -9.91
N TYR A 139 -10.91 -1.52 -8.59
CA TYR A 139 -11.45 -0.36 -7.89
C TYR A 139 -10.55 0.02 -6.73
N GLY A 140 -10.44 1.32 -6.43
CA GLY A 140 -9.91 1.79 -5.16
C GLY A 140 -10.88 1.45 -4.04
N ALA A 141 -10.40 0.78 -3.02
CA ALA A 141 -11.17 0.39 -1.84
C ALA A 141 -11.01 1.37 -0.68
N ALA A 142 -9.85 2.02 -0.61
CA ALA A 142 -9.52 3.08 0.32
C ALA A 142 -8.56 4.06 -0.36
N LEU A 143 -8.31 5.21 0.26
CA LEU A 143 -7.29 6.15 -0.18
C LEU A 143 -6.18 6.23 0.85
N SER A 144 -4.96 6.44 0.37
CA SER A 144 -3.77 6.60 1.19
C SER A 144 -2.93 7.77 0.70
N SER A 145 -2.24 8.41 1.62
CA SER A 145 -1.26 9.46 1.33
C SER A 145 0.08 9.13 1.98
N PHE A 146 1.15 9.73 1.45
CA PHE A 146 2.50 9.46 1.88
C PHE A 146 3.12 10.71 2.46
N GLY A 147 3.90 10.55 3.53
CA GLY A 147 4.45 11.71 4.20
C GLY A 147 5.49 11.37 5.26
N ILE A 148 5.68 12.35 6.14
CA ILE A 148 6.71 12.33 7.17
C ILE A 148 6.02 12.35 8.53
N MET A 149 6.22 11.30 9.30
CA MET A 149 5.82 11.23 10.69
C MET A 149 6.93 11.79 11.58
N HIS A 150 6.58 12.54 12.61
CA HIS A 150 7.58 13.04 13.56
C HIS A 150 7.16 12.88 15.02
N ASN A 151 8.13 12.55 15.85
CA ASN A 151 8.01 12.62 17.29
C ASN A 151 8.22 14.07 17.73
N GLU A 152 7.13 14.83 17.83
CA GLU A 152 7.17 16.27 18.11
C GLU A 152 7.76 16.57 19.47
N PHE A 153 7.46 15.74 20.48
CA PHE A 153 8.01 15.90 21.83
C PHE A 153 9.54 15.79 21.83
N LEU A 154 10.09 14.74 21.20
CA LEU A 154 11.54 14.55 21.11
C LEU A 154 12.19 15.55 20.17
N ARG A 155 11.55 15.94 19.08
CA ARG A 155 12.04 16.97 18.17
C ARG A 155 12.31 18.27 18.90
N GLN A 156 11.34 18.76 19.66
CA GLN A 156 11.45 20.00 20.44
C GLN A 156 12.54 19.87 21.53
N ARG A 157 12.54 18.78 22.28
CA ARG A 157 13.53 18.53 23.34
C ARG A 157 14.96 18.49 22.81
N LEU A 158 15.17 17.93 21.63
CA LEU A 158 16.48 17.85 20.97
C LEU A 158 16.79 19.08 20.11
N LYS A 159 15.88 20.05 20.04
CA LYS A 159 16.02 21.30 19.22
C LYS A 159 16.28 20.98 17.75
N LEU A 160 15.64 19.91 17.23
CA LEU A 160 15.75 19.53 15.83
C LEU A 160 14.80 20.38 14.97
N PRO A 161 15.13 20.61 13.68
CA PRO A 161 14.32 21.43 12.79
C PRO A 161 12.92 20.83 12.58
N GLU A 162 11.97 21.69 12.25
CA GLU A 162 10.71 21.25 11.68
C GLU A 162 10.95 20.75 10.25
N VAL A 163 10.35 19.59 9.91
CA VAL A 163 10.45 18.96 8.60
C VAL A 163 9.07 19.02 7.94
N LYS A 164 8.97 19.66 6.78
CA LYS A 164 7.72 19.81 6.01
C LYS A 164 7.80 19.20 4.62
N THR A 165 9.00 19.14 4.05
CA THR A 165 9.26 18.67 2.69
C THR A 165 10.20 17.46 2.69
N TRP A 166 10.22 16.71 1.59
CA TRP A 166 11.20 15.64 1.43
C TRP A 166 12.64 16.18 1.46
N GLN A 167 12.84 17.39 0.91
CA GLN A 167 14.13 18.06 0.92
C GLN A 167 14.63 18.34 2.34
N ASP A 168 13.75 18.64 3.29
CA ASP A 168 14.14 18.91 4.67
C ASP A 168 14.81 17.70 5.36
N LEU A 169 14.51 16.48 4.89
CA LEU A 169 15.14 15.25 5.40
C LEU A 169 16.63 15.14 5.04
N THR A 170 17.14 15.99 4.14
CA THR A 170 18.55 15.99 3.75
C THR A 170 19.45 16.82 4.71
N GLN A 171 18.86 17.54 5.67
CA GLN A 171 19.61 18.39 6.59
C GLN A 171 20.65 17.58 7.39
N PRO A 172 21.91 18.06 7.48
CA PRO A 172 23.00 17.33 8.16
C PRO A 172 22.73 16.97 9.62
N GLY A 173 21.96 17.83 10.32
CA GLY A 173 21.58 17.62 11.73
C GLY A 173 20.67 16.42 11.96
N LEU A 174 20.14 15.83 10.89
CA LEU A 174 19.24 14.67 10.96
C LEU A 174 19.95 13.31 10.84
N LEU A 175 21.27 13.29 10.82
CA LEU A 175 22.05 12.05 10.70
C LEU A 175 21.65 11.02 11.77
N GLY A 176 21.16 9.86 11.33
CA GLY A 176 20.69 8.78 12.20
C GLY A 176 19.36 9.07 12.93
N LYS A 177 18.60 10.08 12.49
CA LYS A 177 17.32 10.46 13.08
C LYS A 177 16.11 10.04 12.25
N ILE A 178 16.31 9.50 11.05
CA ILE A 178 15.26 9.14 10.10
C ILE A 178 15.10 7.62 10.06
N GLY A 179 13.85 7.15 10.03
CA GLY A 179 13.46 5.80 9.70
C GLY A 179 12.88 5.72 8.28
N ALA A 180 13.28 4.72 7.52
CA ALA A 180 12.77 4.43 6.18
C ALA A 180 12.68 2.92 5.97
N ALA A 181 11.94 2.47 4.96
CA ALA A 181 11.84 1.05 4.61
C ALA A 181 12.45 0.75 3.23
N ASP A 182 12.79 -0.52 3.01
CA ASP A 182 13.35 -1.00 1.76
C ASP A 182 12.24 -1.10 0.69
N PRO A 183 12.36 -0.41 -0.45
CA PRO A 183 11.35 -0.44 -1.50
C PRO A 183 11.22 -1.81 -2.20
N ARG A 184 12.22 -2.68 -2.06
CA ARG A 184 12.20 -4.04 -2.61
C ARG A 184 11.25 -4.96 -1.85
N GLU A 185 10.97 -4.64 -0.57
CA GLU A 185 10.14 -5.43 0.34
C GLU A 185 8.78 -4.77 0.65
N SER A 186 8.65 -3.46 0.43
CA SER A 186 7.46 -2.70 0.79
C SER A 186 6.98 -1.80 -0.33
N GLY A 187 5.76 -2.04 -0.81
CA GLY A 187 5.10 -1.19 -1.82
C GLY A 187 4.89 0.24 -1.36
N SER A 188 4.57 0.46 -0.08
CA SER A 188 4.46 1.83 0.48
C SER A 188 5.81 2.55 0.50
N ALA A 189 6.91 1.84 0.76
CA ALA A 189 8.25 2.42 0.68
C ALA A 189 8.61 2.76 -0.77
N HIS A 190 8.36 1.83 -1.70
CA HIS A 190 8.55 2.10 -3.14
C HIS A 190 7.82 3.37 -3.56
N MET A 191 6.54 3.47 -3.21
CA MET A 191 5.69 4.59 -3.58
C MET A 191 6.24 5.94 -3.08
N ILE A 192 6.79 6.01 -1.87
CA ILE A 192 7.41 7.23 -1.36
C ILE A 192 8.60 7.66 -2.23
N TYR A 193 9.47 6.73 -2.61
CA TYR A 193 10.61 7.03 -3.47
C TYR A 193 10.17 7.39 -4.89
N GLU A 194 9.17 6.72 -5.42
CA GLU A 194 8.60 7.03 -6.73
C GLU A 194 7.98 8.45 -6.75
N ILE A 195 7.27 8.86 -5.70
CA ILE A 195 6.77 10.22 -5.51
C ILE A 195 7.91 11.24 -5.57
N ILE A 196 9.02 10.97 -4.89
CA ILE A 196 10.20 11.84 -4.91
C ILE A 196 10.79 11.90 -6.34
N LEU A 197 10.90 10.78 -7.03
CA LEU A 197 11.44 10.74 -8.39
C LEU A 197 10.55 11.49 -9.39
N GLN A 198 9.24 11.33 -9.31
CA GLN A 198 8.31 12.02 -10.21
C GLN A 198 8.17 13.51 -9.85
N GLY A 199 8.20 13.86 -8.57
CA GLY A 199 8.06 15.24 -8.11
C GLY A 199 9.29 16.11 -8.39
N TYR A 200 10.47 15.57 -8.21
CA TYR A 200 11.74 16.33 -8.39
C TYR A 200 12.47 15.99 -9.68
N GLY A 201 12.01 14.99 -10.44
CA GLY A 201 12.68 14.46 -11.62
C GLY A 201 13.81 13.48 -11.28
N TRP A 202 14.19 12.65 -12.24
CA TRP A 202 15.10 11.50 -12.06
C TRP A 202 16.41 11.87 -11.36
N GLN A 203 17.17 12.79 -11.94
CA GLN A 203 18.50 13.14 -11.42
C GLN A 203 18.44 13.83 -10.04
N LYS A 204 17.55 14.81 -9.89
CA LYS A 204 17.40 15.53 -8.61
C LYS A 204 16.77 14.63 -7.55
N GLY A 205 15.79 13.80 -7.93
CA GLY A 205 15.14 12.84 -7.04
C GLY A 205 16.12 11.82 -6.47
N PHE A 206 16.99 11.23 -7.30
CA PHE A 206 18.03 10.32 -6.81
C PHE A 206 19.08 11.04 -5.94
N ALA A 207 19.43 12.26 -6.28
CA ALA A 207 20.32 13.07 -5.43
C ALA A 207 19.69 13.30 -4.04
N LEU A 208 18.41 13.62 -3.99
CA LEU A 208 17.65 13.79 -2.75
C LEU A 208 17.54 12.47 -1.99
N ILE A 209 17.15 11.39 -2.64
CA ILE A 209 17.06 10.04 -2.04
C ILE A 209 18.41 9.61 -1.46
N THR A 210 19.51 9.87 -2.15
CA THR A 210 20.85 9.52 -1.63
C THR A 210 21.19 10.32 -0.38
N GLN A 211 20.91 11.64 -0.35
CA GLN A 211 21.20 12.50 0.78
C GLN A 211 20.32 12.17 2.00
N LEU A 212 19.00 12.05 1.81
CA LEU A 212 18.12 11.65 2.92
C LEU A 212 18.45 10.25 3.42
N GLY A 213 18.79 9.34 2.49
CA GLY A 213 19.24 7.97 2.81
C GLY A 213 20.48 7.96 3.70
N ALA A 214 21.40 8.93 3.54
CA ALA A 214 22.56 9.09 4.42
C ALA A 214 22.16 9.44 5.86
N ASN A 215 21.03 10.10 6.07
CA ASN A 215 20.48 10.45 7.38
C ASN A 215 19.64 9.35 8.01
N VAL A 216 19.28 8.30 7.25
CA VAL A 216 18.53 7.16 7.76
C VAL A 216 19.36 6.39 8.79
N ARG A 217 18.73 6.00 9.89
CA ARG A 217 19.36 5.16 10.92
C ARG A 217 19.49 3.72 10.45
N SER A 218 18.40 3.19 9.94
CA SER A 218 18.29 1.82 9.41
C SER A 218 17.10 1.71 8.48
N PHE A 219 17.17 0.81 7.53
CA PHE A 219 16.06 0.47 6.65
C PHE A 219 15.38 -0.79 7.19
N SER A 220 14.05 -0.73 7.38
CA SER A 220 13.24 -1.90 7.74
C SER A 220 12.71 -2.59 6.49
N ALA A 221 12.38 -3.88 6.58
CA ALA A 221 11.70 -4.60 5.51
C ALA A 221 10.28 -4.03 5.29
N GLY A 222 9.50 -3.88 6.37
CA GLY A 222 8.12 -3.39 6.28
C GLY A 222 7.95 -1.93 6.69
N SER A 223 7.12 -1.19 5.97
CA SER A 223 6.77 0.21 6.30
C SER A 223 6.03 0.37 7.62
N ASN A 224 5.35 -0.68 8.11
CA ASN A 224 4.61 -0.68 9.38
C ASN A 224 5.51 -0.56 10.62
N ALA A 225 6.81 -0.84 10.51
CA ALA A 225 7.78 -0.69 11.59
C ALA A 225 8.10 0.79 11.87
N ILE A 226 8.16 1.63 10.83
CA ILE A 226 8.62 3.01 10.93
C ILE A 226 7.78 3.86 11.90
N PRO A 227 6.43 3.89 11.83
CA PRO A 227 5.62 4.63 12.79
C PRO A 227 5.81 4.18 14.24
N LYS A 228 6.00 2.88 14.46
CA LYS A 228 6.29 2.31 15.80
C LYS A 228 7.64 2.81 16.34
N ASP A 229 8.66 2.88 15.48
CA ASP A 229 9.99 3.37 15.83
C ASP A 229 9.98 4.86 16.16
N VAL A 230 9.18 5.65 15.45
CA VAL A 230 8.96 7.08 15.76
C VAL A 230 8.30 7.25 17.13
N VAL A 231 7.25 6.50 17.42
CA VAL A 231 6.56 6.56 18.72
C VAL A 231 7.48 6.16 19.86
N LYS A 232 8.28 5.11 19.69
CA LYS A 232 9.28 4.65 20.68
C LYS A 232 10.49 5.58 20.80
N GLY A 233 10.62 6.58 19.92
CA GLY A 233 11.77 7.50 19.92
C GLY A 233 13.07 6.87 19.42
N GLN A 234 13.02 5.74 18.75
CA GLN A 234 14.20 5.12 18.12
C GLN A 234 14.69 5.97 16.93
N VAL A 235 13.76 6.60 16.24
CA VAL A 235 13.99 7.66 15.25
C VAL A 235 13.08 8.85 15.56
N ILE A 236 13.42 10.03 15.06
CA ILE A 236 12.62 11.24 15.30
C ILE A 236 11.66 11.49 14.14
N TYR A 237 12.08 11.17 12.93
CA TYR A 237 11.31 11.30 11.70
C TYR A 237 11.18 9.94 11.05
N GLY A 238 10.05 9.70 10.39
CA GLY A 238 9.81 8.45 9.65
C GLY A 238 9.08 8.71 8.34
N MET A 239 9.59 8.13 7.26
CA MET A 239 8.87 8.10 5.98
C MET A 239 7.76 7.06 6.10
N ALA A 240 6.51 7.48 5.97
CA ALA A 240 5.37 6.63 6.29
C ALA A 240 4.18 6.84 5.34
N ILE A 241 3.36 5.82 5.21
CA ILE A 241 2.00 5.92 4.69
C ILE A 241 1.06 6.33 5.83
N ASP A 242 0.05 7.10 5.51
CA ASP A 242 -0.80 7.82 6.46
C ASP A 242 -1.53 6.92 7.48
N PHE A 243 -2.12 5.82 7.04
CA PHE A 243 -2.92 4.99 7.95
C PHE A 243 -2.08 4.32 9.06
N TYR A 244 -0.84 3.93 8.80
CA TYR A 244 0.05 3.47 9.86
C TYR A 244 0.45 4.62 10.80
N ALA A 245 0.65 5.82 10.24
CA ALA A 245 0.93 7.01 11.05
C ALA A 245 -0.27 7.37 11.93
N TYR A 246 -1.49 7.45 11.37
CA TYR A 246 -2.70 7.77 12.12
C TYR A 246 -3.05 6.73 13.18
N ALA A 247 -2.85 5.44 12.90
CA ALA A 247 -3.03 4.39 13.90
C ALA A 247 -2.10 4.60 15.12
N GLN A 248 -0.86 5.02 14.90
CA GLN A 248 0.06 5.31 15.99
C GLN A 248 -0.24 6.65 16.67
N ILE A 249 -0.72 7.66 15.94
CA ILE A 249 -1.16 8.95 16.50
C ILE A 249 -2.38 8.75 17.40
N ALA A 250 -3.32 7.90 17.00
CA ALA A 250 -4.50 7.59 17.81
C ALA A 250 -4.14 7.02 19.19
N VAL A 251 -3.07 6.22 19.29
CA VAL A 251 -2.59 5.62 20.54
C VAL A 251 -1.68 6.58 21.32
N ALA A 252 -0.74 7.25 20.65
CA ALA A 252 0.29 8.07 21.31
C ALA A 252 -0.16 9.49 21.65
N GLY A 253 -1.17 10.00 20.95
CA GLY A 253 -1.69 11.37 21.06
C GLY A 253 -1.10 12.33 20.03
N LYS A 254 -1.99 13.13 19.40
CA LYS A 254 -1.66 14.11 18.34
C LYS A 254 -0.72 15.23 18.77
N GLU A 255 -0.60 15.49 20.08
CA GLU A 255 0.34 16.48 20.61
C GLU A 255 1.78 15.97 20.64
N LYS A 256 1.95 14.64 20.73
CA LYS A 256 3.28 14.01 20.80
C LYS A 256 3.80 13.59 19.43
N ILE A 257 2.90 13.13 18.58
CA ILE A 257 3.22 12.58 17.26
C ILE A 257 2.41 13.32 16.19
N LYS A 258 3.08 13.71 15.13
CA LYS A 258 2.47 14.41 13.98
C LYS A 258 2.76 13.66 12.69
N PHE A 259 1.90 13.84 11.71
CA PHE A 259 2.10 13.39 10.35
C PHE A 259 1.90 14.56 9.39
N VAL A 260 2.86 14.79 8.52
CA VAL A 260 2.87 15.85 7.52
C VAL A 260 2.96 15.24 6.14
N ILE A 261 2.06 15.67 5.26
CA ILE A 261 2.15 15.37 3.83
C ILE A 261 2.97 16.49 3.21
N PRO A 262 4.12 16.20 2.58
CA PRO A 262 4.95 17.22 1.94
C PRO A 262 4.16 17.95 0.84
N PRO A 263 4.00 19.28 0.91
CA PRO A 263 3.12 20.01 0.00
C PRO A 263 3.65 20.10 -1.42
N ASP A 264 4.94 19.90 -1.61
CA ASP A 264 5.68 20.05 -2.86
C ASP A 264 5.77 18.77 -3.69
N ALA A 265 5.47 17.63 -3.10
CA ALA A 265 5.40 16.33 -3.78
C ALA A 265 4.44 15.40 -3.04
N ALA A 266 3.14 15.70 -3.16
CA ALA A 266 2.07 14.95 -2.53
C ALA A 266 1.36 14.05 -3.55
N VAL A 267 0.99 12.85 -3.10
CA VAL A 267 0.15 11.90 -3.84
C VAL A 267 -0.89 11.35 -2.88
N VAL A 268 -2.13 11.26 -3.37
CA VAL A 268 -3.20 10.47 -2.76
C VAL A 268 -3.52 9.36 -3.73
N SER A 269 -3.21 8.13 -3.34
CA SER A 269 -3.33 6.95 -4.20
C SER A 269 -4.38 5.98 -3.65
N PRO A 270 -5.19 5.36 -4.51
CA PRO A 270 -6.05 4.27 -4.10
C PRO A 270 -5.26 3.06 -3.61
N ASP A 271 -5.82 2.43 -2.60
CA ASP A 271 -5.51 1.06 -2.18
C ASP A 271 -6.60 0.18 -2.78
N SER A 272 -6.24 -0.74 -3.66
CA SER A 272 -7.19 -1.26 -4.64
C SER A 272 -7.69 -2.67 -4.34
N ILE A 273 -8.75 -3.08 -5.06
CA ILE A 273 -9.35 -4.42 -5.03
C ILE A 273 -9.68 -4.87 -6.46
N ALA A 274 -9.45 -6.14 -6.76
CA ALA A 274 -9.77 -6.74 -8.06
C ALA A 274 -10.16 -8.22 -7.93
N ILE A 275 -10.98 -8.69 -8.86
CA ILE A 275 -11.27 -10.11 -9.04
C ILE A 275 -10.24 -10.67 -10.00
N LEU A 276 -9.60 -11.79 -9.63
CA LEU A 276 -8.63 -12.46 -10.47
C LEU A 276 -9.32 -13.32 -11.55
N VAL A 277 -8.65 -13.51 -12.68
CA VAL A 277 -9.08 -14.45 -13.71
C VAL A 277 -9.11 -15.86 -13.10
N GLY A 278 -10.13 -16.67 -13.47
CA GLY A 278 -10.28 -18.02 -12.93
C GLY A 278 -10.75 -18.09 -11.48
N ALA A 279 -11.28 -16.98 -10.91
CA ALA A 279 -11.92 -16.99 -9.59
C ALA A 279 -13.00 -18.06 -9.52
N GLU A 280 -12.81 -19.05 -8.63
CA GLU A 280 -13.75 -20.19 -8.47
C GLU A 280 -15.05 -19.75 -7.79
N ASN A 281 -14.95 -18.76 -6.87
CA ASN A 281 -16.06 -18.24 -6.09
C ASN A 281 -16.52 -16.88 -6.61
N LEU A 282 -16.69 -16.74 -7.93
CA LEU A 282 -16.92 -15.48 -8.63
C LEU A 282 -18.07 -14.64 -8.06
N GLU A 283 -19.22 -15.24 -7.77
CA GLU A 283 -20.37 -14.47 -7.28
C GLU A 283 -20.13 -13.93 -5.87
N VAL A 284 -19.47 -14.69 -5.01
CA VAL A 284 -19.04 -14.23 -3.68
C VAL A 284 -18.00 -13.12 -3.81
N ALA A 285 -17.08 -13.25 -4.77
CA ALA A 285 -16.07 -12.23 -5.04
C ALA A 285 -16.70 -10.89 -5.50
N LYS A 286 -17.70 -10.94 -6.36
CA LYS A 286 -18.48 -9.74 -6.77
C LYS A 286 -19.18 -9.10 -5.58
N GLU A 287 -19.79 -9.90 -4.70
CA GLU A 287 -20.44 -9.40 -3.50
C GLU A 287 -19.44 -8.78 -2.51
N PHE A 288 -18.23 -9.31 -2.40
CA PHE A 288 -17.18 -8.73 -1.57
C PHE A 288 -16.69 -7.38 -2.14
N VAL A 289 -16.53 -7.26 -3.46
CA VAL A 289 -16.20 -5.98 -4.11
C VAL A 289 -17.31 -4.95 -3.86
N ALA A 290 -18.57 -5.33 -4.06
CA ALA A 290 -19.73 -4.45 -3.80
C ALA A 290 -19.80 -4.03 -2.32
N PHE A 291 -19.61 -4.96 -1.39
CA PHE A 291 -19.52 -4.66 0.04
C PHE A 291 -18.41 -3.67 0.35
N THR A 292 -17.19 -3.90 -0.17
CA THR A 292 -16.02 -3.04 0.08
C THR A 292 -16.28 -1.58 -0.28
N LEU A 293 -17.11 -1.34 -1.30
CA LEU A 293 -17.48 -0.01 -1.79
C LEU A 293 -18.81 0.52 -1.25
N SER A 294 -19.46 -0.25 -0.37
CA SER A 294 -20.69 0.18 0.31
C SER A 294 -20.41 1.16 1.46
N ASP A 295 -21.45 1.92 1.89
CA ASP A 295 -21.37 2.77 3.09
C ASP A 295 -20.92 1.98 4.33
N ALA A 296 -21.37 0.74 4.47
CA ALA A 296 -21.04 -0.10 5.61
C ALA A 296 -19.53 -0.35 5.73
N ALA A 297 -18.89 -0.77 4.65
CA ALA A 297 -17.45 -1.01 4.64
C ALA A 297 -16.64 0.30 4.67
N GLN A 298 -17.08 1.33 3.94
CA GLN A 298 -16.37 2.61 3.86
C GLN A 298 -16.37 3.38 5.19
N LYS A 299 -17.37 3.18 6.06
CA LYS A 299 -17.40 3.70 7.43
C LYS A 299 -16.35 3.05 8.32
N LEU A 300 -16.02 1.78 8.10
CA LEU A 300 -14.96 1.10 8.86
C LEU A 300 -13.60 1.79 8.72
N TRP A 301 -13.35 2.41 7.56
CA TRP A 301 -12.11 3.13 7.31
C TRP A 301 -11.99 4.41 8.14
N VAL A 302 -13.05 5.20 8.22
CA VAL A 302 -13.00 6.60 8.67
C VAL A 302 -13.54 6.83 10.08
N LEU A 303 -14.33 5.90 10.64
CA LEU A 303 -14.89 6.05 11.98
C LEU A 303 -13.95 5.50 13.06
N PRO A 304 -14.01 6.03 14.28
CA PRO A 304 -13.21 5.54 15.38
C PRO A 304 -13.73 4.18 15.89
N ASN A 305 -12.86 3.45 16.58
CA ASN A 305 -13.29 2.35 17.43
C ASN A 305 -14.27 2.87 18.50
N GLY A 306 -15.36 2.14 18.72
CA GLY A 306 -16.42 2.52 19.66
C GLY A 306 -17.58 3.28 19.03
N ASP A 307 -17.45 3.77 17.79
CA ASP A 307 -18.61 4.24 17.03
C ASP A 307 -19.51 3.04 16.67
N PRO A 308 -20.86 3.15 16.79
CA PRO A 308 -21.77 2.04 16.49
C PRO A 308 -21.63 1.48 15.06
N GLU A 309 -21.27 2.32 14.09
CA GLU A 309 -21.05 1.97 12.67
C GLU A 309 -19.56 1.79 12.33
N GLY A 310 -18.68 2.00 13.30
CA GLY A 310 -17.23 1.95 13.11
C GLY A 310 -16.63 0.57 13.39
N PRO A 311 -15.30 0.46 13.20
CA PRO A 311 -14.58 -0.78 13.47
C PRO A 311 -14.56 -1.10 14.96
N LYS A 312 -14.51 -2.38 15.30
CA LYS A 312 -14.31 -2.86 16.69
C LYS A 312 -12.85 -3.05 17.05
N TRP A 313 -11.97 -3.00 16.05
CA TRP A 313 -10.54 -3.13 16.29
C TRP A 313 -10.00 -1.98 17.14
N PRO A 314 -9.22 -2.27 18.21
CA PRO A 314 -8.63 -1.23 19.05
C PRO A 314 -7.78 -0.24 18.25
N GLY A 315 -8.10 1.05 18.35
CA GLY A 315 -7.42 2.11 17.60
C GLY A 315 -8.00 2.43 16.22
N GLY A 316 -8.97 1.64 15.73
CA GLY A 316 -9.60 1.87 14.42
C GLY A 316 -8.74 1.46 13.24
N LEU A 317 -9.24 1.64 12.02
CA LEU A 317 -8.50 1.36 10.78
C LEU A 317 -7.78 2.59 10.20
N ASN A 318 -8.32 3.78 10.45
CA ASN A 318 -7.71 5.10 10.17
C ASN A 318 -7.29 5.31 8.70
N ARG A 319 -8.10 4.86 7.77
CA ARG A 319 -7.90 5.06 6.33
C ARG A 319 -8.91 6.05 5.76
N ALA A 320 -8.55 6.67 4.65
CA ALA A 320 -9.49 7.54 3.96
C ALA A 320 -10.41 6.73 3.03
N SER A 321 -11.71 7.12 3.03
CA SER A 321 -12.73 6.57 2.15
C SER A 321 -12.57 7.07 0.71
N VAL A 322 -12.96 6.24 -0.26
CA VAL A 322 -13.07 6.62 -1.67
C VAL A 322 -14.35 7.37 -2.00
N ILE A 323 -15.28 7.54 -1.04
CA ILE A 323 -16.58 8.16 -1.23
C ILE A 323 -16.58 9.58 -0.62
N PRO A 324 -16.51 10.66 -1.43
CA PRO A 324 -16.45 12.02 -0.93
C PRO A 324 -17.65 12.41 -0.04
N ALA A 325 -18.87 12.06 -0.48
CA ALA A 325 -20.11 12.39 0.24
C ALA A 325 -20.19 11.77 1.65
N LEU A 326 -19.39 10.74 1.93
CA LEU A 326 -19.36 10.12 3.25
C LEU A 326 -18.78 11.07 4.31
N TYR A 327 -17.80 11.90 3.94
CA TYR A 327 -17.21 12.89 4.84
C TYR A 327 -18.22 13.99 5.23
N ASP A 328 -19.02 14.46 4.28
CA ASP A 328 -20.06 15.44 4.56
C ASP A 328 -21.15 14.85 5.47
N LYS A 329 -21.52 13.59 5.24
CA LYS A 329 -22.52 12.86 6.03
C LYS A 329 -22.08 12.58 7.47
N LEU A 330 -20.80 12.25 7.66
CA LEU A 330 -20.27 11.85 8.96
C LEU A 330 -19.68 13.02 9.76
N GLY A 331 -19.22 14.07 9.08
CA GLY A 331 -18.66 15.28 9.69
C GLY A 331 -17.53 14.98 10.69
N GLU A 332 -17.67 15.51 11.90
CA GLU A 332 -16.67 15.38 12.98
C GLU A 332 -16.49 13.94 13.51
N ARG A 333 -17.38 13.02 13.14
CA ARG A 333 -17.20 11.60 13.47
C ARG A 333 -15.99 10.97 12.75
N CYS A 334 -15.55 11.54 11.61
CA CYS A 334 -14.39 11.07 10.88
C CYS A 334 -13.10 11.33 11.66
N VAL A 335 -12.29 10.28 11.89
CA VAL A 335 -10.98 10.42 12.57
C VAL A 335 -9.85 10.70 11.60
N VAL A 336 -10.08 10.55 10.31
CA VAL A 336 -9.11 10.86 9.25
C VAL A 336 -9.55 12.10 8.47
N PRO A 337 -8.61 12.96 8.06
CA PRO A 337 -8.94 14.15 7.29
C PRO A 337 -9.52 13.79 5.92
N ASN A 338 -10.48 14.61 5.43
CA ASN A 338 -11.05 14.47 4.10
C ASN A 338 -9.95 14.68 3.01
N PRO A 339 -9.60 13.68 2.20
CA PRO A 339 -8.55 13.81 1.20
C PRO A 339 -8.97 14.67 0.00
N PHE A 340 -10.27 14.85 -0.25
CA PHE A 340 -10.81 15.58 -1.39
C PHE A 340 -10.79 17.11 -1.20
N THR A 341 -10.66 17.58 0.04
CA THR A 341 -10.66 19.03 0.39
C THR A 341 -9.30 19.55 0.81
N ARG A 342 -8.26 18.73 0.77
CA ARG A 342 -6.90 19.16 1.15
C ARG A 342 -6.34 20.12 0.11
N ASN A 343 -5.80 21.24 0.59
CA ASN A 343 -5.04 22.16 -0.26
C ASN A 343 -3.62 21.60 -0.46
N LEU A 344 -3.53 20.55 -1.27
CA LEU A 344 -2.26 19.95 -1.69
C LEU A 344 -1.88 20.54 -3.05
N THR A 345 -0.59 20.68 -3.31
CA THR A 345 -0.08 20.81 -4.67
C THR A 345 0.37 19.43 -5.12
N PRO A 346 -0.56 18.61 -5.64
CA PRO A 346 -0.20 17.25 -6.03
C PRO A 346 0.73 17.31 -7.23
N ILE A 347 1.66 16.37 -7.27
CA ILE A 347 2.37 16.12 -8.53
C ILE A 347 1.41 15.45 -9.51
N GLN A 348 1.61 15.66 -10.80
CA GLN A 348 0.99 14.80 -11.80
C GLN A 348 1.68 13.44 -11.74
N TYR A 349 1.15 12.56 -10.89
CA TYR A 349 1.69 11.23 -10.74
C TYR A 349 1.27 10.36 -11.93
N ASP A 350 2.27 9.83 -12.62
CA ASP A 350 2.11 8.90 -13.73
C ASP A 350 2.21 7.46 -13.20
N ALA A 351 1.05 6.84 -12.97
CA ALA A 351 0.95 5.50 -12.43
C ALA A 351 1.45 4.42 -13.42
N GLU A 352 1.29 4.62 -14.73
CA GLU A 352 1.79 3.72 -15.76
C GLU A 352 3.32 3.69 -15.75
N LYS A 353 3.96 4.86 -15.75
CA LYS A 353 5.41 4.99 -15.59
C LYS A 353 5.90 4.33 -14.29
N GLY A 354 5.25 4.61 -13.18
CA GLY A 354 5.56 4.01 -11.88
C GLY A 354 5.47 2.48 -11.92
N GLY A 355 4.43 1.95 -12.52
CA GLY A 355 4.23 0.52 -12.72
C GLY A 355 5.32 -0.12 -13.59
N ILE A 356 5.63 0.44 -14.76
CA ILE A 356 6.65 -0.09 -15.68
C ILE A 356 8.02 -0.20 -14.99
N ARG A 357 8.46 0.84 -14.29
CA ARG A 357 9.80 0.91 -13.70
C ARG A 357 9.91 0.46 -12.24
N TRP A 358 8.84 -0.14 -11.69
CA TRP A 358 8.77 -0.56 -10.29
C TRP A 358 9.99 -1.32 -9.80
N ASP A 359 10.32 -2.42 -10.48
CA ASP A 359 11.42 -3.31 -10.07
C ASP A 359 12.79 -2.65 -10.19
N ILE A 360 13.06 -1.96 -11.30
CA ILE A 360 14.35 -1.34 -11.55
C ILE A 360 14.63 -0.16 -10.60
N VAL A 361 13.61 0.63 -10.26
CA VAL A 361 13.71 1.72 -9.28
C VAL A 361 13.97 1.17 -7.88
N SER A 362 13.24 0.12 -7.47
CA SER A 362 13.47 -0.55 -6.18
C SER A 362 14.90 -1.09 -6.09
N ASP A 363 15.38 -1.73 -7.14
CA ASP A 363 16.73 -2.27 -7.22
C ASP A 363 17.82 -1.18 -7.22
N LEU A 364 17.60 -0.07 -7.94
CA LEU A 364 18.53 1.07 -7.92
C LEU A 364 18.67 1.63 -6.49
N ILE A 365 17.57 1.87 -5.81
CA ILE A 365 17.59 2.41 -4.44
C ILE A 365 18.22 1.39 -3.49
N GLY A 366 17.83 0.13 -3.60
CA GLY A 366 18.40 -0.97 -2.84
C GLY A 366 19.91 -1.02 -2.95
N THR A 367 20.42 -1.00 -4.18
CA THR A 367 21.84 -1.16 -4.48
C THR A 367 22.64 0.11 -4.21
N LEU A 368 22.13 1.28 -4.64
CA LEU A 368 22.88 2.54 -4.54
C LEU A 368 22.90 3.10 -3.12
N VAL A 369 21.84 2.89 -2.33
CA VAL A 369 21.66 3.54 -1.02
C VAL A 369 21.73 2.53 0.13
N ILE A 370 20.92 1.46 0.07
CA ILE A 370 20.70 0.56 1.22
C ILE A 370 21.90 -0.38 1.42
N GLU A 371 22.31 -1.13 0.39
CA GLU A 371 23.40 -2.11 0.51
C GLU A 371 24.75 -1.44 0.82
N ASN A 372 24.95 -0.24 0.35
CA ASN A 372 26.17 0.53 0.57
C ASN A 372 26.02 1.62 1.66
N HIS A 373 24.99 1.53 2.51
CA HIS A 373 24.61 2.56 3.49
C HIS A 373 25.77 2.96 4.42
N LYS A 374 26.56 2.02 4.91
CA LYS A 374 27.75 2.35 5.77
C LYS A 374 28.74 3.27 5.06
N ASN A 375 28.97 3.06 3.77
CA ASN A 375 29.89 3.88 2.97
C ASN A 375 29.28 5.25 2.67
N LEU A 376 27.97 5.29 2.37
CA LEU A 376 27.21 6.52 2.20
C LEU A 376 27.26 7.41 3.45
N VAL A 377 26.95 6.85 4.62
CA VAL A 377 27.02 7.56 5.91
C VAL A 377 28.42 8.11 6.17
N ARG A 378 29.47 7.35 5.85
CA ARG A 378 30.85 7.80 6.01
C ARG A 378 31.19 8.98 5.10
N ALA A 379 30.77 8.93 3.85
CA ALA A 379 30.94 10.02 2.89
C ALA A 379 30.16 11.27 3.34
N TRP A 380 28.92 11.10 3.74
CA TRP A 380 28.06 12.17 4.22
C TRP A 380 28.61 12.88 5.46
N LYS A 381 29.14 12.12 6.42
CA LYS A 381 29.85 12.69 7.58
C LYS A 381 31.07 13.54 7.19
N ALA A 382 31.83 13.11 6.20
CA ALA A 382 32.98 13.86 5.71
C ALA A 382 32.55 15.15 5.02
N ILE A 383 31.54 15.09 4.16
CA ILE A 383 30.95 16.25 3.45
C ILE A 383 30.43 17.30 4.44
N ASN A 384 29.76 16.86 5.51
CA ASN A 384 29.15 17.75 6.47
C ASN A 384 30.17 18.39 7.45
N LYS A 385 31.41 17.87 7.49
CA LYS A 385 32.48 18.43 8.28
C LYS A 385 33.29 19.50 7.54
N THR A 386 33.23 19.56 6.21
CA THR A 386 33.99 20.55 5.46
C THR A 386 33.33 21.93 5.56
N GLU A 387 34.13 22.94 5.80
CA GLU A 387 33.73 24.36 5.79
C GLU A 387 33.79 24.96 4.38
N ASP A 388 34.53 24.33 3.48
CA ASP A 388 34.63 24.73 2.08
C ASP A 388 33.34 24.46 1.33
N LEU A 389 32.55 25.49 1.07
CA LEU A 389 31.24 25.40 0.40
C LEU A 389 31.34 24.89 -1.02
N GLN A 390 32.43 25.18 -1.74
CA GLN A 390 32.61 24.71 -3.13
C GLN A 390 32.91 23.22 -3.14
N LYS A 391 33.84 22.76 -2.29
CA LYS A 391 34.09 21.31 -2.15
C LYS A 391 32.87 20.56 -1.69
N ARG A 392 32.09 21.12 -0.75
CA ARG A 392 30.85 20.55 -0.25
C ARG A 392 29.83 20.40 -1.38
N ALA A 393 29.61 21.44 -2.18
CA ALA A 393 28.67 21.40 -3.32
C ALA A 393 29.09 20.35 -4.36
N ALA A 394 30.39 20.34 -4.73
CA ALA A 394 30.93 19.34 -5.66
C ALA A 394 30.77 17.91 -5.15
N ALA A 395 31.02 17.66 -3.87
CA ALA A 395 30.83 16.34 -3.27
C ALA A 395 29.36 15.91 -3.22
N ILE A 396 28.44 16.83 -2.95
CA ILE A 396 26.98 16.56 -3.00
C ILE A 396 26.55 16.23 -4.43
N GLN A 397 27.08 16.91 -5.44
CA GLN A 397 26.81 16.59 -6.84
C GLN A 397 27.27 15.17 -7.18
N ILE A 398 28.46 14.76 -6.75
CA ILE A 398 28.96 13.38 -6.94
C ILE A 398 28.05 12.36 -6.23
N LEU A 399 27.57 12.65 -5.00
CA LEU A 399 26.62 11.76 -4.31
C LEU A 399 25.33 11.56 -5.08
N GLY A 400 24.88 12.57 -5.83
CA GLY A 400 23.66 12.54 -6.63
C GLY A 400 23.75 11.77 -7.95
N GLU A 401 24.95 11.35 -8.36
CA GLU A 401 25.11 10.62 -9.64
C GLU A 401 24.34 9.30 -9.66
N VAL A 402 23.74 9.00 -10.81
CA VAL A 402 22.99 7.75 -11.07
C VAL A 402 23.61 7.04 -12.26
N PRO A 403 23.73 5.70 -12.28
CA PRO A 403 24.44 4.98 -13.34
C PRO A 403 23.67 4.83 -14.65
N ILE A 404 22.38 5.15 -14.66
CA ILE A 404 21.51 5.10 -15.84
C ILE A 404 20.57 6.30 -15.89
N THR A 405 20.10 6.63 -17.09
CA THR A 405 19.06 7.66 -17.32
C THR A 405 17.66 7.09 -17.05
N GLU A 406 16.66 7.97 -16.94
CA GLU A 406 15.25 7.57 -16.81
C GLU A 406 14.80 6.76 -18.03
N ASP A 407 15.13 7.21 -19.24
CA ASP A 407 14.79 6.53 -20.49
C ASP A 407 15.43 5.12 -20.56
N GLU A 408 16.68 5.00 -20.10
CA GLU A 408 17.33 3.69 -20.04
C GLU A 408 16.66 2.78 -19.02
N ALA A 409 16.24 3.31 -17.86
CA ALA A 409 15.50 2.54 -16.85
C ALA A 409 14.16 2.04 -17.42
N MET A 410 13.40 2.89 -18.10
CA MET A 410 12.15 2.51 -18.76
C MET A 410 12.38 1.40 -19.78
N ARG A 411 13.30 1.61 -20.74
CA ARG A 411 13.64 0.62 -21.76
C ARG A 411 14.07 -0.73 -21.16
N LEU A 412 14.92 -0.73 -20.15
CA LEU A 412 15.37 -1.95 -19.49
C LEU A 412 14.25 -2.69 -18.77
N SER A 413 13.33 -1.96 -18.14
CA SER A 413 12.17 -2.55 -17.45
C SER A 413 11.28 -3.35 -18.38
N GLU A 414 11.08 -2.86 -19.60
CA GLU A 414 10.25 -3.51 -20.61
C GLU A 414 10.95 -4.69 -21.31
N THR A 415 12.29 -4.74 -21.30
CA THR A 415 13.06 -5.69 -22.10
C THR A 415 13.85 -6.70 -21.26
N GLU A 416 14.99 -6.28 -20.73
CA GLU A 416 16.01 -7.20 -20.19
C GLU A 416 15.94 -7.38 -18.67
N TRP A 417 15.25 -6.48 -17.95
CA TRP A 417 15.21 -6.50 -16.48
C TRP A 417 14.58 -7.78 -15.91
N LYS A 418 13.69 -8.40 -16.67
CA LYS A 418 13.06 -9.68 -16.34
C LYS A 418 14.01 -10.88 -16.41
N LYS A 419 15.19 -10.72 -17.05
CA LYS A 419 16.21 -11.78 -17.17
C LYS A 419 17.15 -11.74 -15.94
N SER A 420 17.06 -12.73 -15.09
CA SER A 420 17.81 -12.79 -13.82
C SER A 420 19.31 -12.58 -13.97
N ASP A 421 19.95 -13.20 -14.98
CA ASP A 421 21.39 -13.06 -15.21
C ASP A 421 21.78 -11.63 -15.61
N PHE A 422 20.97 -10.96 -16.42
CA PHE A 422 21.20 -9.57 -16.79
C PHE A 422 21.04 -8.67 -15.57
N ARG A 423 19.91 -8.81 -14.83
CA ARG A 423 19.63 -8.06 -13.62
C ARG A 423 20.75 -8.21 -12.59
N ASN A 424 21.17 -9.43 -12.27
CA ASN A 424 22.23 -9.70 -11.30
C ASN A 424 23.56 -9.07 -11.70
N ARG A 425 23.93 -9.11 -12.98
CA ARG A 425 25.13 -8.44 -13.49
C ARG A 425 25.04 -6.93 -13.30
N LYS A 426 23.90 -6.32 -13.64
CA LYS A 426 23.66 -4.87 -13.46
C LYS A 426 23.69 -4.44 -12.00
N LEU A 427 23.08 -5.20 -11.09
CA LEU A 427 23.17 -4.93 -9.66
C LEU A 427 24.61 -4.93 -9.15
N LYS A 428 25.43 -5.86 -9.61
CA LYS A 428 26.86 -5.89 -9.26
C LYS A 428 27.60 -4.66 -9.78
N GLU A 429 27.36 -4.25 -11.03
CA GLU A 429 27.91 -3.03 -11.65
C GLU A 429 27.51 -1.79 -10.84
N TRP A 430 26.24 -1.65 -10.52
CA TRP A 430 25.72 -0.51 -9.73
C TRP A 430 26.24 -0.48 -8.31
N GLY A 431 26.43 -1.62 -7.69
CA GLY A 431 27.07 -1.71 -6.38
C GLY A 431 28.54 -1.24 -6.41
N GLN A 432 29.29 -1.54 -7.50
CA GLN A 432 30.64 -1.01 -7.69
C GLN A 432 30.61 0.50 -7.93
N PHE A 433 29.74 0.99 -8.81
CA PHE A 433 29.53 2.41 -9.06
C PHE A 433 29.21 3.18 -7.76
N SER A 434 28.30 2.66 -6.95
CA SER A 434 27.93 3.27 -5.66
C SER A 434 29.12 3.42 -4.73
N ARG A 435 29.93 2.38 -4.55
CA ARG A 435 31.13 2.42 -3.71
C ARG A 435 32.15 3.44 -4.23
N GLU A 436 32.35 3.49 -5.54
CA GLU A 436 33.29 4.44 -6.17
C GLU A 436 32.83 5.87 -6.02
N LYS A 437 31.55 6.17 -6.30
CA LYS A 437 31.01 7.52 -6.17
C LYS A 437 31.12 8.03 -4.73
N PHE A 438 30.87 7.21 -3.71
CA PHE A 438 31.03 7.59 -2.30
C PHE A 438 32.50 7.88 -1.93
N ARG A 439 33.42 7.09 -2.49
CA ARG A 439 34.86 7.32 -2.33
C ARG A 439 35.30 8.62 -2.99
N ARG A 440 34.84 8.92 -4.22
CA ARG A 440 35.11 10.19 -4.92
C ARG A 440 34.57 11.39 -4.12
N ALA A 441 33.31 11.34 -3.71
CA ALA A 441 32.69 12.39 -2.90
C ALA A 441 33.46 12.65 -1.60
N GLN A 442 33.94 11.60 -0.93
CA GLN A 442 34.75 11.73 0.28
C GLN A 442 36.13 12.32 0.01
N LYS A 443 36.76 12.03 -1.13
CA LYS A 443 38.06 12.60 -1.51
C LYS A 443 37.96 14.08 -1.85
N THR A 444 36.87 14.52 -2.46
CA THR A 444 36.63 15.90 -2.87
C THR A 444 36.63 16.88 -1.68
N VAL A 445 36.29 16.43 -0.48
CA VAL A 445 36.19 17.24 0.73
C VAL A 445 37.42 17.11 1.65
N LYS A 446 38.38 16.29 1.30
CA LYS A 446 39.70 16.25 1.95
C LYS A 446 40.63 17.25 1.31
#